data_a0f4c40a04a9ed1e2b002f7b5375bff8
#
_entry.id   a0f4c40a04a9ed1e2b002f7b5375bff8
#
_cell.length_a   1.000
_cell.length_b   1.000
_cell.length_c   1.000
_cell.angle_alpha   90.00
_cell.angle_beta   90.00
_cell.angle_gamma   90.00
#
_symmetry.space_group_name_H-M   'P 1'
#
loop_
_entity.id
_entity.type
_entity.pdbx_description
1 polymer ?
#
loop_
_entity_poly.entity_id
_entity_poly.type
_entity_poly.pdbx_seq_one_letter_code
_entity_poly.pdbx_strand_id
1 'polypeptide(L)'
;MLIYHPAQDINHCVYRLLSIMENTAHQKIKLDTYRLIDFYTLFPYLVSLIKPLPKPLDKHRSKFNDVSEPFEALKNTRRILFELENLQTVAIQNLLAKNILDKEYFDKGFIKRTELSLPSPLEEELTNSTLAQEDWFRALIDDLPNVKFGGKTGLKARTGLMEYRYDLEK
;
A
#
# COMPACT_ATOMS: atom_id res chain seq x y z
N MET A 1 28.12 4.48 8.79
CA MET A 1 27.51 3.43 7.96
C MET A 1 26.10 3.88 7.57
N LEU A 2 25.89 4.19 6.30
CA LEU A 2 24.55 4.49 5.81
C LEU A 2 23.75 3.17 5.82
N ILE A 3 22.81 3.05 6.75
CA ILE A 3 21.91 1.91 6.76
C ILE A 3 20.89 2.17 5.64
N TYR A 4 21.04 1.46 4.53
CA TYR A 4 20.08 1.46 3.45
C TYR A 4 18.74 0.90 3.96
N HIS A 5 17.69 1.72 3.94
CA HIS A 5 16.35 1.28 4.29
C HIS A 5 15.46 1.32 3.04
N PRO A 6 14.89 0.17 2.60
CA PRO A 6 14.04 0.11 1.40
C PRO A 6 12.88 1.11 1.40
N ALA A 7 12.40 1.50 2.58
CA ALA A 7 11.36 2.52 2.74
C ALA A 7 11.80 3.93 2.30
N GLN A 8 13.11 4.16 2.13
CA GLN A 8 13.67 5.46 1.73
C GLN A 8 14.17 5.48 0.29
N ASP A 9 13.89 4.44 -0.49
CA ASP A 9 14.35 4.33 -1.87
C ASP A 9 13.16 4.51 -2.84
N ILE A 10 13.27 5.50 -3.73
CA ILE A 10 12.26 5.79 -4.74
C ILE A 10 12.07 4.63 -5.72
N ASN A 11 13.14 3.95 -6.13
CA ASN A 11 13.04 2.82 -7.06
C ASN A 11 12.29 1.65 -6.44
N HIS A 12 12.52 1.36 -5.17
CA HIS A 12 11.74 0.38 -4.43
C HIS A 12 10.28 0.80 -4.27
N CYS A 13 10.01 2.10 -4.08
CA CYS A 13 8.66 2.62 -4.01
C CYS A 13 7.91 2.45 -5.35
N VAL A 14 8.57 2.76 -6.47
CA VAL A 14 8.04 2.52 -7.82
C VAL A 14 7.76 1.03 -8.04
N TYR A 15 8.70 0.16 -7.68
CA TYR A 15 8.54 -1.29 -7.80
C TYR A 15 7.34 -1.81 -7.00
N ARG A 16 7.18 -1.39 -5.74
CA ARG A 16 6.03 -1.79 -4.91
C ARG A 16 4.71 -1.28 -5.48
N LEU A 17 4.67 -0.02 -5.97
CA LEU A 17 3.47 0.54 -6.60
C LEU A 17 3.06 -0.30 -7.80
N LEU A 18 3.98 -0.61 -8.69
CA LEU A 18 3.72 -1.46 -9.84
C LEU A 18 3.32 -2.88 -9.42
N SER A 19 3.98 -3.45 -8.41
CA SER A 19 3.62 -4.78 -7.87
C SER A 19 2.19 -4.80 -7.34
N ILE A 20 1.77 -3.76 -6.63
CA ILE A 20 0.39 -3.61 -6.14
C ILE A 20 -0.59 -3.55 -7.31
N MET A 21 -0.33 -2.68 -8.29
CA MET A 21 -1.25 -2.44 -9.40
C MET A 21 -1.32 -3.59 -10.41
N GLU A 22 -0.25 -4.36 -10.61
CA GLU A 22 -0.24 -5.51 -11.50
C GLU A 22 -0.85 -6.78 -10.88
N ASN A 23 -0.89 -6.87 -9.55
CA ASN A 23 -1.38 -8.07 -8.85
C ASN A 23 -2.76 -7.91 -8.21
N THR A 24 -3.27 -6.69 -8.01
CA THR A 24 -4.61 -6.48 -7.43
C THR A 24 -5.72 -6.84 -8.42
N ALA A 25 -6.84 -7.35 -7.88
CA ALA A 25 -8.07 -7.54 -8.65
C ALA A 25 -8.82 -6.23 -8.96
N HIS A 26 -8.46 -5.12 -8.31
CA HIS A 26 -9.09 -3.82 -8.49
C HIS A 26 -8.52 -3.07 -9.69
N GLN A 27 -9.38 -2.53 -10.54
CA GLN A 27 -8.96 -1.68 -11.67
C GLN A 27 -8.40 -0.33 -11.21
N LYS A 28 -8.82 0.14 -10.05
CA LYS A 28 -8.37 1.39 -9.41
C LYS A 28 -8.41 1.28 -7.89
N ILE A 29 -7.51 1.99 -7.24
CA ILE A 29 -7.45 2.06 -5.77
C ILE A 29 -7.46 3.54 -5.38
N LYS A 30 -8.18 3.91 -4.31
CA LYS A 30 -8.11 5.27 -3.75
C LYS A 30 -6.67 5.58 -3.34
N LEU A 31 -6.20 6.79 -3.63
CA LEU A 31 -4.83 7.22 -3.32
C LEU A 31 -4.48 7.01 -1.84
N ASP A 32 -5.37 7.42 -0.94
CA ASP A 32 -5.12 7.28 0.50
C ASP A 32 -5.07 5.81 0.94
N THR A 33 -5.90 4.96 0.37
CA THR A 33 -5.86 3.51 0.61
C THR A 33 -4.57 2.89 0.07
N TYR A 34 -4.14 3.30 -1.13
CA TYR A 34 -2.86 2.87 -1.70
C TYR A 34 -1.68 3.21 -0.77
N ARG A 35 -1.67 4.43 -0.19
CA ARG A 35 -0.61 4.83 0.75
C ARG A 35 -0.49 3.88 1.94
N LEU A 36 -1.61 3.44 2.48
CA LEU A 36 -1.64 2.44 3.55
C LEU A 36 -1.22 1.05 3.05
N ILE A 37 -1.68 0.63 1.87
CA ILE A 37 -1.27 -0.67 1.28
C ILE A 37 0.24 -0.72 1.12
N ASP A 38 0.85 0.33 0.56
CA ASP A 38 2.31 0.39 0.40
C ASP A 38 3.05 0.36 1.73
N PHE A 39 2.55 1.07 2.74
CA PHE A 39 3.09 1.03 4.10
C PHE A 39 3.04 -0.39 4.69
N TYR A 40 1.89 -1.06 4.61
CA TYR A 40 1.75 -2.44 5.10
C TYR A 40 2.45 -3.48 4.23
N THR A 41 2.75 -3.17 2.98
CA THR A 41 3.62 -4.02 2.15
C THR A 41 5.06 -4.01 2.67
N LEU A 42 5.54 -2.87 3.17
CA LEU A 42 6.85 -2.77 3.84
C LEU A 42 6.86 -3.40 5.23
N PHE A 43 5.75 -3.28 5.96
CA PHE A 43 5.64 -3.67 7.37
C PHE A 43 4.41 -4.57 7.61
N PRO A 44 4.35 -5.75 6.96
CA PRO A 44 3.14 -6.58 6.97
C PRO A 44 2.74 -7.09 8.35
N TYR A 45 3.69 -7.29 9.26
CA TYR A 45 3.41 -7.69 10.64
C TYR A 45 2.56 -6.65 11.40
N LEU A 46 2.57 -5.37 11.00
CA LEU A 46 1.78 -4.31 11.62
C LEU A 46 0.28 -4.43 11.30
N VAL A 47 -0.12 -5.19 10.29
CA VAL A 47 -1.54 -5.42 9.97
C VAL A 47 -2.26 -6.06 11.15
N SER A 48 -1.61 -6.95 11.89
CA SER A 48 -2.16 -7.59 13.09
C SER A 48 -2.48 -6.61 14.24
N LEU A 49 -1.87 -5.42 14.20
CA LEU A 49 -2.09 -4.36 15.20
C LEU A 49 -3.26 -3.44 14.86
N ILE A 50 -3.87 -3.56 13.68
CA ILE A 50 -5.08 -2.80 13.31
C ILE A 50 -6.24 -3.25 14.22
N LYS A 51 -6.83 -2.30 14.95
CA LYS A 51 -7.88 -2.60 15.95
C LYS A 51 -9.12 -1.73 15.78
N PRO A 52 -10.30 -2.37 15.64
CA PRO A 52 -10.49 -3.79 15.33
C PRO A 52 -10.08 -4.09 13.89
N LEU A 53 -9.57 -5.29 13.62
CA LEU A 53 -9.22 -5.69 12.27
C LEU A 53 -10.49 -5.67 11.38
N PRO A 54 -10.46 -5.02 10.20
CA PRO A 54 -11.62 -4.98 9.33
C PRO A 54 -12.06 -6.37 8.87
N LYS A 55 -13.38 -6.58 8.76
CA LYS A 55 -13.94 -7.89 8.36
C LYS A 55 -13.32 -8.50 7.10
N PRO A 56 -13.05 -7.73 6.01
CA PRO A 56 -12.40 -8.30 4.83
C PRO A 56 -11.02 -8.88 5.11
N LEU A 57 -10.24 -8.28 6.02
CA LEU A 57 -8.92 -8.77 6.42
C LEU A 57 -8.97 -9.83 7.52
N ASP A 58 -10.00 -9.82 8.35
CA ASP A 58 -10.10 -10.70 9.51
C ASP A 58 -10.13 -12.19 9.11
N LYS A 59 -10.75 -12.51 7.99
CA LYS A 59 -10.74 -13.87 7.40
C LYS A 59 -9.32 -14.37 7.04
N HIS A 60 -8.34 -13.46 6.90
CA HIS A 60 -6.94 -13.75 6.59
C HIS A 60 -5.98 -13.50 7.75
N ARG A 61 -6.51 -13.33 8.96
CA ARG A 61 -5.72 -13.00 10.17
C ARG A 61 -4.50 -13.91 10.36
N SER A 62 -4.66 -15.21 10.16
CA SER A 62 -3.55 -16.16 10.28
C SER A 62 -2.38 -15.85 9.35
N LYS A 63 -2.66 -15.43 8.13
CA LYS A 63 -1.63 -15.10 7.14
C LYS A 63 -0.75 -13.92 7.59
N PHE A 64 -1.32 -12.94 8.29
CA PHE A 64 -0.59 -11.80 8.83
C PHE A 64 0.13 -12.15 10.14
N ASN A 65 -0.42 -13.05 10.95
CA ASN A 65 0.22 -13.50 12.19
C ASN A 65 1.46 -14.36 11.93
N ASP A 66 1.50 -15.05 10.79
CA ASP A 66 2.63 -15.89 10.38
C ASP A 66 3.79 -15.09 9.79
N VAL A 67 3.61 -13.77 9.57
CA VAL A 67 4.69 -12.89 9.11
C VAL A 67 5.66 -12.63 10.24
N SER A 68 6.95 -12.84 9.97
CA SER A 68 8.01 -12.61 10.95
C SER A 68 8.07 -11.15 11.39
N GLU A 69 8.08 -10.92 12.70
CA GLU A 69 8.36 -9.60 13.25
C GLU A 69 9.86 -9.29 13.16
N PRO A 70 10.23 -8.01 12.90
CA PRO A 70 11.63 -7.62 12.94
C PRO A 70 12.18 -7.71 14.37
N PHE A 71 13.48 -7.88 14.49
CA PHE A 71 14.17 -7.92 15.79
C PHE A 71 13.96 -6.63 16.62
N GLU A 72 13.89 -5.49 15.94
CA GLU A 72 13.56 -4.21 16.57
C GLU A 72 12.20 -3.72 16.14
N ALA A 73 11.34 -3.38 17.11
CA ALA A 73 10.05 -2.78 16.83
C ALA A 73 10.19 -1.39 16.20
N LEU A 74 9.40 -1.08 15.19
CA LEU A 74 9.35 0.25 14.60
C LEU A 74 8.85 1.27 15.64
N LYS A 75 9.66 2.30 15.83
CA LYS A 75 9.28 3.46 16.64
C LYS A 75 8.62 4.50 15.74
N ASN A 76 7.54 5.14 16.24
CA ASN A 76 6.88 6.25 15.56
C ASN A 76 6.40 5.92 14.12
N THR A 77 5.51 4.96 14.00
CA THR A 77 4.95 4.51 12.71
C THR A 77 4.25 5.63 11.94
N ARG A 78 3.63 6.61 12.63
CA ARG A 78 3.02 7.79 11.98
C ARG A 78 4.04 8.63 11.23
N ARG A 79 5.21 8.84 11.83
CA ARG A 79 6.30 9.58 11.19
C ARG A 79 6.85 8.83 9.97
N ILE A 80 7.00 7.51 10.09
CA ILE A 80 7.46 6.67 8.98
C ILE A 80 6.47 6.76 7.81
N LEU A 81 5.17 6.67 8.06
CA LEU A 81 4.16 6.85 7.00
C LEU A 81 4.27 8.24 6.37
N PHE A 82 4.38 9.29 7.18
CA PHE A 82 4.50 10.66 6.69
C PHE A 82 5.73 10.85 5.79
N GLU A 83 6.86 10.31 6.17
CA GLU A 83 8.09 10.34 5.35
C GLU A 83 7.91 9.51 4.07
N LEU A 84 7.26 8.35 4.16
CA LEU A 84 6.97 7.48 3.02
C LEU A 84 6.03 8.15 2.01
N GLU A 85 5.06 8.95 2.44
CA GLU A 85 4.13 9.66 1.57
C GLU A 85 4.84 10.60 0.57
N ASN A 86 5.96 11.20 0.95
CA ASN A 86 6.76 12.02 0.06
C ASN A 86 7.38 11.18 -1.07
N LEU A 87 7.93 10.02 -0.75
CA LEU A 87 8.49 9.09 -1.74
C LEU A 87 7.40 8.50 -2.65
N GLN A 88 6.27 8.15 -2.08
CA GLN A 88 5.10 7.68 -2.84
C GLN A 88 4.64 8.75 -3.84
N THR A 89 4.60 10.01 -3.44
CA THR A 89 4.23 11.11 -4.32
C THR A 89 5.20 11.24 -5.50
N VAL A 90 6.51 11.17 -5.24
CA VAL A 90 7.52 11.22 -6.31
C VAL A 90 7.40 10.01 -7.24
N ALA A 91 7.23 8.81 -6.69
CA ALA A 91 7.04 7.59 -7.47
C ALA A 91 5.81 7.68 -8.39
N ILE A 92 4.68 8.17 -7.85
CA ILE A 92 3.44 8.39 -8.62
C ILE A 92 3.68 9.41 -9.74
N GLN A 93 4.32 10.54 -9.44
CA GLN A 93 4.61 11.57 -10.45
C GLN A 93 5.49 11.04 -11.58
N ASN A 94 6.50 10.23 -11.27
CA ASN A 94 7.34 9.58 -12.28
C ASN A 94 6.52 8.66 -13.20
N LEU A 95 5.60 7.89 -12.66
CA LEU A 95 4.76 6.98 -13.43
C LEU A 95 3.67 7.70 -14.23
N LEU A 96 3.14 8.82 -13.71
CA LEU A 96 2.24 9.71 -14.46
C LEU A 96 2.95 10.35 -15.65
N ALA A 97 4.19 10.85 -15.46
CA ALA A 97 4.99 11.44 -16.53
C ALA A 97 5.32 10.45 -17.66
N LYS A 98 5.39 9.16 -17.34
CA LYS A 98 5.60 8.07 -18.31
C LYS A 98 4.31 7.49 -18.89
N ASN A 99 3.15 8.07 -18.57
CA ASN A 99 1.83 7.57 -18.95
C ASN A 99 1.56 6.10 -18.51
N ILE A 100 2.20 5.64 -17.46
CA ILE A 100 1.99 4.31 -16.87
C ILE A 100 0.78 4.35 -15.93
N LEU A 101 0.59 5.46 -15.21
CA LEU A 101 -0.61 5.74 -14.43
C LEU A 101 -1.51 6.74 -15.15
N ASP A 102 -2.80 6.60 -14.93
CA ASP A 102 -3.85 7.42 -15.53
C ASP A 102 -4.00 8.75 -14.77
N LYS A 103 -3.67 9.86 -15.45
CA LYS A 103 -3.71 11.20 -14.87
C LYS A 103 -5.13 11.63 -14.51
N GLU A 104 -6.12 11.31 -15.33
CA GLU A 104 -7.52 11.71 -15.08
C GLU A 104 -8.05 11.05 -13.80
N TYR A 105 -7.73 9.78 -13.58
CA TYR A 105 -8.08 9.07 -12.34
C TYR A 105 -7.29 9.58 -11.14
N PHE A 106 -6.01 9.92 -11.33
CA PHE A 106 -5.21 10.53 -10.26
C PHE A 106 -5.79 11.88 -9.80
N ASP A 107 -6.19 12.73 -10.73
CA ASP A 107 -6.84 14.01 -10.41
C ASP A 107 -8.17 13.84 -9.64
N LYS A 108 -8.80 12.68 -9.75
CA LYS A 108 -10.00 12.26 -8.97
C LYS A 108 -9.67 11.53 -7.66
N GLY A 109 -8.40 11.40 -7.31
CA GLY A 109 -7.95 10.76 -6.07
C GLY A 109 -7.79 9.24 -6.15
N PHE A 110 -7.57 8.68 -7.34
CA PHE A 110 -7.37 7.25 -7.55
C PHE A 110 -6.03 6.95 -8.21
N ILE A 111 -5.48 5.79 -7.90
CA ILE A 111 -4.39 5.17 -8.65
C ILE A 111 -5.00 4.15 -9.60
N LYS A 112 -4.69 4.29 -10.89
CA LYS A 112 -5.13 3.39 -11.96
C LYS A 112 -4.03 3.26 -13.00
N ARG A 113 -3.83 2.03 -13.51
CA ARG A 113 -2.95 1.78 -14.65
C ARG A 113 -3.61 2.26 -15.94
N THR A 114 -2.78 2.73 -16.88
CA THR A 114 -3.19 2.91 -18.29
C THR A 114 -3.09 1.57 -19.03
N GLU A 115 -3.53 1.55 -20.27
CA GLU A 115 -3.37 0.40 -21.19
C GLU A 115 -1.93 0.23 -21.72
N LEU A 116 -1.00 1.11 -21.31
CA LEU A 116 0.39 1.02 -21.74
C LEU A 116 1.04 -0.23 -21.14
N SER A 117 1.51 -1.11 -22.01
CA SER A 117 2.24 -2.32 -21.60
C SER A 117 3.59 -1.95 -21.00
N LEU A 118 3.97 -2.65 -19.94
CA LEU A 118 5.32 -2.61 -19.41
C LEU A 118 6.24 -3.52 -20.25
N PRO A 119 7.57 -3.33 -20.21
CA PRO A 119 8.50 -4.29 -20.79
C PRO A 119 8.26 -5.70 -20.25
N SER A 120 8.22 -6.71 -21.13
CA SER A 120 7.90 -8.09 -20.73
C SER A 120 8.73 -8.64 -19.56
N PRO A 121 10.07 -8.40 -19.48
CA PRO A 121 10.85 -8.86 -18.34
C PRO A 121 10.36 -8.25 -17.01
N LEU A 122 9.91 -6.99 -17.03
CA LEU A 122 9.37 -6.33 -15.84
C LEU A 122 7.99 -6.89 -15.46
N GLU A 123 7.11 -7.10 -16.43
CA GLU A 123 5.79 -7.70 -16.17
C GLU A 123 5.93 -9.10 -15.54
N GLU A 124 6.83 -9.92 -16.07
CA GLU A 124 7.12 -11.25 -15.55
C GLU A 124 7.66 -11.17 -14.10
N GLU A 125 8.60 -10.26 -13.84
CA GLU A 125 9.16 -10.05 -12.51
C GLU A 125 8.06 -9.62 -11.52
N LEU A 126 7.21 -8.66 -11.87
CA LEU A 126 6.16 -8.14 -10.99
C LEU A 126 5.12 -9.21 -10.63
N THR A 127 4.80 -10.12 -11.55
CA THR A 127 3.77 -11.15 -11.35
C THR A 127 4.32 -12.43 -10.72
N ASN A 128 5.60 -12.74 -10.92
CA ASN A 128 6.24 -13.95 -10.41
C ASN A 128 7.19 -13.73 -9.23
N SER A 129 7.31 -12.48 -8.75
CA SER A 129 8.16 -12.14 -7.61
C SER A 129 7.77 -12.89 -6.34
N THR A 130 8.70 -13.03 -5.42
CA THR A 130 8.43 -13.58 -4.08
C THR A 130 7.27 -12.83 -3.42
N LEU A 131 7.24 -11.51 -3.51
CA LEU A 131 6.16 -10.68 -2.98
C LEU A 131 4.80 -11.06 -3.57
N ALA A 132 4.71 -11.23 -4.90
CA ALA A 132 3.47 -11.59 -5.59
C ALA A 132 2.94 -12.98 -5.19
N GLN A 133 3.80 -13.86 -4.70
CA GLN A 133 3.43 -15.21 -4.24
C GLN A 133 3.00 -15.24 -2.75
N GLU A 134 3.23 -14.17 -2.00
CA GLU A 134 2.86 -14.10 -0.60
C GLU A 134 1.34 -13.97 -0.42
N ASP A 135 0.74 -14.89 0.31
CA ASP A 135 -0.70 -14.90 0.58
C ASP A 135 -1.18 -13.67 1.34
N TRP A 136 -0.36 -13.15 2.26
CA TRP A 136 -0.67 -11.94 2.99
C TRP A 136 -0.69 -10.70 2.07
N PHE A 137 0.20 -10.65 1.08
CA PHE A 137 0.23 -9.54 0.11
C PHE A 137 -1.04 -9.53 -0.74
N ARG A 138 -1.46 -10.68 -1.27
CA ARG A 138 -2.70 -10.79 -2.03
C ARG A 138 -3.92 -10.40 -1.20
N ALA A 139 -4.01 -10.88 0.04
CA ALA A 139 -5.08 -10.48 0.95
C ALA A 139 -5.08 -8.97 1.20
N LEU A 140 -3.91 -8.35 1.38
CA LEU A 140 -3.78 -6.92 1.61
C LEU A 140 -4.27 -6.08 0.42
N ILE A 141 -3.79 -6.38 -0.79
CA ILE A 141 -4.09 -5.58 -1.98
C ILE A 141 -5.52 -5.75 -2.49
N ASP A 142 -6.16 -6.88 -2.22
CA ASP A 142 -7.52 -7.17 -2.69
C ASP A 142 -8.59 -6.83 -1.65
N ASP A 143 -8.31 -6.96 -0.37
CA ASP A 143 -9.31 -6.77 0.69
C ASP A 143 -9.27 -5.37 1.33
N LEU A 144 -8.10 -4.74 1.46
CA LEU A 144 -8.01 -3.40 2.06
C LEU A 144 -8.77 -2.32 1.27
N PRO A 145 -8.79 -2.32 -0.07
CA PRO A 145 -9.56 -1.37 -0.84
C PRO A 145 -11.07 -1.42 -0.60
N ASN A 146 -11.59 -2.53 -0.10
CA ASN A 146 -13.00 -2.72 0.23
C ASN A 146 -13.41 -2.13 1.59
N VAL A 147 -12.45 -1.67 2.37
CA VAL A 147 -12.69 -1.08 3.70
C VAL A 147 -12.91 0.42 3.57
N LYS A 148 -13.93 0.94 4.27
CA LYS A 148 -14.15 2.40 4.37
C LYS A 148 -12.89 3.07 4.91
N PHE A 149 -12.48 4.17 4.28
CA PHE A 149 -11.24 4.85 4.65
C PHE A 149 -11.43 5.80 5.84
N GLY A 150 -12.37 6.73 5.75
CA GLY A 150 -12.60 7.78 6.75
C GLY A 150 -13.65 7.42 7.81
N GLY A 151 -13.83 8.34 8.78
CA GLY A 151 -14.79 8.22 9.88
C GLY A 151 -14.30 7.35 11.03
N LYS A 152 -15.12 7.25 12.08
CA LYS A 152 -14.77 6.56 13.33
C LYS A 152 -14.46 5.08 13.18
N THR A 153 -15.02 4.43 12.16
CA THR A 153 -14.86 2.99 11.90
C THR A 153 -14.01 2.70 10.68
N GLY A 154 -13.46 3.73 10.03
CA GLY A 154 -12.64 3.62 8.85
C GLY A 154 -11.18 3.27 9.13
N LEU A 155 -10.41 3.08 8.06
CA LEU A 155 -9.00 2.72 8.14
C LEU A 155 -8.17 3.74 8.91
N LYS A 156 -8.43 5.05 8.74
CA LYS A 156 -7.73 6.09 9.51
C LYS A 156 -7.80 5.85 11.01
N ALA A 157 -9.01 5.64 11.53
CA ALA A 157 -9.23 5.41 12.96
C ALA A 157 -8.65 4.08 13.44
N ARG A 158 -8.84 3.02 12.65
CA ARG A 158 -8.41 1.65 13.01
C ARG A 158 -6.90 1.47 13.01
N THR A 159 -6.20 2.09 12.05
CA THR A 159 -4.75 1.98 11.93
C THR A 159 -4.02 2.88 12.93
N GLY A 160 -4.63 3.97 13.35
CA GLY A 160 -3.98 4.99 14.19
C GLY A 160 -2.85 5.74 13.51
N LEU A 161 -2.67 5.57 12.21
CA LEU A 161 -1.57 6.16 11.44
C LEU A 161 -1.88 7.57 10.93
N MET A 162 -3.15 7.88 10.72
CA MET A 162 -3.63 9.15 10.19
C MET A 162 -4.67 9.78 11.11
N GLU A 163 -4.76 11.13 11.10
CA GLU A 163 -5.79 11.85 11.85
C GLU A 163 -7.17 11.69 11.18
N TYR A 164 -8.18 11.33 11.97
CA TYR A 164 -9.55 11.05 11.48
C TYR A 164 -10.62 11.95 12.09
N ARG A 165 -10.27 12.75 13.12
CA ARG A 165 -11.25 13.52 13.92
C ARG A 165 -12.04 14.53 13.12
N TYR A 166 -11.46 15.03 12.03
CA TYR A 166 -12.07 16.03 11.15
C TYR A 166 -12.72 15.44 9.92
N ASP A 167 -12.77 14.09 9.81
CA ASP A 167 -13.47 13.45 8.71
C ASP A 167 -14.98 13.67 8.84
N LEU A 168 -15.63 14.09 7.75
CA LEU A 168 -17.07 14.20 7.69
C LEU A 168 -17.71 12.82 7.86
N GLU A 169 -18.60 12.70 8.84
CA GLU A 169 -19.44 11.51 8.98
C GLU A 169 -20.45 11.49 7.82
N LYS A 170 -20.27 10.59 6.87
CA LYS A 170 -21.23 10.30 5.79
C LYS A 170 -21.88 8.96 6.04
#